data_86e6a69f15e653c9779c37fb0d04a75f
#
_entry.id   86e6a69f15e653c9779c37fb0d04a75f
#
_cell.length_a   1.000
_cell.length_b   1.000
_cell.length_c   1.000
_cell.angle_alpha   90.00
_cell.angle_beta   90.00
_cell.angle_gamma   90.00
#
_symmetry.space_group_name_H-M   'P 1'
#
loop_
_entity.id
_entity.type
_entity.pdbx_description
1 polymer ?
#
loop_
_entity_poly.entity_id
_entity_poly.type
_entity_poly.pdbx_seq_one_letter_code
_entity_poly.pdbx_strand_id
1 'polypeptide(L)'
;MTDEIQRNSNDSLVGLYVYGSLVTGDFDKDRSDIDLLAVVDSDVDGDTFDRLDRMHARFVEDHPAWEDRIEVAYVPAPALWNFRTQTEQIAVVSPGEPFHLKAAGKDWLINWYMVREVGVTLCGPPPRALMPEISQSEFVEAVREQAEAWKEWVCKMRTPGAQSYAVLTLCRALYTDTHGKQASKKQAALWARAYLPQWAPLIQQSSLWLSESQDKEADDKAGLQETVRFVHDVAGRITGTGESASDASG
;
A
#
# COMPACT_ATOMS: atom_id res chain seq x y z
N MET A 1 19.82 5.22 -5.33
CA MET A 1 18.54 5.86 -4.97
C MET A 1 18.67 6.79 -3.76
N THR A 2 19.05 6.33 -2.56
CA THR A 2 19.11 7.19 -1.35
C THR A 2 19.98 8.44 -1.56
N ASP A 3 21.22 8.29 -2.03
CA ASP A 3 22.12 9.42 -2.29
C ASP A 3 21.59 10.37 -3.39
N GLU A 4 20.81 9.85 -4.33
CA GLU A 4 20.22 10.65 -5.39
C GLU A 4 19.04 11.46 -4.88
N ILE A 5 18.19 10.86 -4.07
CA ILE A 5 17.10 11.59 -3.39
C ILE A 5 17.69 12.73 -2.56
N GLN A 6 18.70 12.46 -1.74
CA GLN A 6 19.36 13.49 -0.92
C GLN A 6 19.92 14.65 -1.77
N ARG A 7 20.63 14.33 -2.85
CA ARG A 7 21.22 15.37 -3.73
C ARG A 7 20.18 16.20 -4.48
N ASN A 8 19.04 15.61 -4.86
CA ASN A 8 18.02 16.26 -5.66
C ASN A 8 16.92 16.95 -4.84
N SER A 9 16.87 16.73 -3.52
CA SER A 9 15.94 17.40 -2.61
C SER A 9 16.44 18.78 -2.10
N ASN A 10 17.57 19.28 -2.59
CA ASN A 10 18.06 20.66 -2.29
C ASN A 10 18.15 20.99 -0.79
N ASP A 11 18.74 20.12 0.02
CA ASP A 11 18.81 20.24 1.48
C ASP A 11 17.45 20.27 2.20
N SER A 12 16.32 20.13 1.49
CA SER A 12 14.99 20.07 2.08
C SER A 12 14.66 18.71 2.68
N LEU A 13 15.45 17.66 2.43
CA LEU A 13 15.19 16.33 2.95
C LEU A 13 15.42 16.27 4.47
N VAL A 14 14.33 16.10 5.23
CA VAL A 14 14.33 15.96 6.68
C VAL A 14 14.59 14.51 7.11
N GLY A 15 14.03 13.56 6.35
CA GLY A 15 14.22 12.14 6.63
C GLY A 15 13.81 11.25 5.47
N LEU A 16 14.40 10.06 5.39
CA LEU A 16 14.09 9.03 4.39
C LEU A 16 13.91 7.69 5.09
N TYR A 17 12.82 7.02 4.77
CA TYR A 17 12.41 5.78 5.41
C TYR A 17 12.05 4.72 4.38
N VAL A 18 12.48 3.48 4.62
CA VAL A 18 11.99 2.33 3.88
C VAL A 18 10.94 1.60 4.71
N TYR A 19 9.86 1.15 4.06
CA TYR A 19 8.77 0.42 4.71
C TYR A 19 8.26 -0.71 3.80
N GLY A 20 7.05 -1.20 3.98
CA GLY A 20 6.46 -2.20 3.11
C GLY A 20 7.09 -3.58 3.19
N SER A 21 7.14 -4.30 2.07
CA SER A 21 7.52 -5.71 1.99
C SER A 21 8.97 -5.96 2.41
N LEU A 22 9.87 -5.03 2.12
CA LEU A 22 11.30 -5.13 2.46
C LEU A 22 11.53 -5.20 3.97
N VAL A 23 10.69 -4.51 4.74
CA VAL A 23 10.79 -4.45 6.21
C VAL A 23 9.97 -5.55 6.89
N THR A 24 8.87 -5.97 6.28
CA THR A 24 7.96 -6.98 6.87
C THR A 24 8.33 -8.43 6.57
N GLY A 25 9.41 -8.67 5.80
CA GLY A 25 9.94 -10.01 5.54
C GLY A 25 9.29 -10.77 4.38
N ASP A 26 8.45 -10.10 3.57
CA ASP A 26 7.83 -10.69 2.37
C ASP A 26 8.49 -10.23 1.06
N PHE A 27 9.66 -9.58 1.13
CA PHE A 27 10.32 -9.05 -0.05
C PHE A 27 10.82 -10.15 -0.98
N ASP A 28 10.42 -10.05 -2.23
CA ASP A 28 10.92 -10.85 -3.35
C ASP A 28 11.79 -9.96 -4.24
N LYS A 29 13.08 -10.29 -4.36
CA LYS A 29 14.07 -9.48 -5.08
C LYS A 29 13.75 -9.29 -6.57
N ASP A 30 12.97 -10.18 -7.17
CA ASP A 30 12.66 -10.16 -8.60
C ASP A 30 11.30 -9.49 -8.90
N ARG A 31 10.49 -9.17 -7.86
CA ARG A 31 9.10 -8.75 -8.03
C ARG A 31 8.61 -7.64 -7.12
N SER A 32 9.09 -7.64 -5.88
CA SER A 32 8.65 -6.61 -4.93
C SER A 32 9.18 -5.24 -5.33
N ASP A 33 8.37 -4.26 -5.14
CA ASP A 33 8.72 -2.86 -5.12
C ASP A 33 9.46 -2.48 -3.83
N ILE A 34 10.17 -1.38 -3.89
CA ILE A 34 10.78 -0.73 -2.72
C ILE A 34 9.93 0.48 -2.38
N ASP A 35 9.30 0.44 -1.22
CA ASP A 35 8.47 1.52 -0.71
C ASP A 35 9.31 2.49 0.13
N LEU A 36 9.37 3.76 -0.29
CA LEU A 36 10.12 4.82 0.39
C LEU A 36 9.20 5.98 0.77
N LEU A 37 9.43 6.54 1.94
CA LEU A 37 8.88 7.81 2.36
C LEU A 37 10.03 8.82 2.54
N ALA A 38 10.02 9.88 1.75
CA ALA A 38 10.93 11.02 1.87
C ALA A 38 10.17 12.18 2.52
N VAL A 39 10.56 12.55 3.73
CA VAL A 39 9.98 13.72 4.40
C VAL A 39 10.81 14.94 4.03
N VAL A 40 10.15 15.97 3.51
CA VAL A 40 10.76 17.25 3.13
C VAL A 40 10.26 18.38 4.04
N ASP A 41 11.02 19.44 4.19
CA ASP A 41 10.71 20.56 5.09
C ASP A 41 9.58 21.46 4.57
N SER A 42 9.39 21.48 3.26
CA SER A 42 8.45 22.33 2.54
C SER A 42 7.80 21.57 1.38
N ASP A 43 6.81 22.19 0.75
CA ASP A 43 6.14 21.65 -0.42
C ASP A 43 7.14 21.40 -1.57
N VAL A 44 6.90 20.36 -2.33
CA VAL A 44 7.66 20.07 -3.55
C VAL A 44 7.22 21.10 -4.62
N ASP A 45 7.99 22.16 -4.75
CA ASP A 45 7.77 23.20 -5.76
C ASP A 45 8.09 22.73 -7.19
N GLY A 46 7.76 23.55 -8.20
CA GLY A 46 7.96 23.20 -9.61
C GLY A 46 9.41 22.82 -9.95
N ASP A 47 10.39 23.57 -9.47
CA ASP A 47 11.81 23.31 -9.74
C ASP A 47 12.28 22.02 -9.06
N THR A 48 11.85 21.79 -7.83
CA THR A 48 12.14 20.54 -7.08
C THR A 48 11.43 19.37 -7.72
N PHE A 49 10.16 19.52 -8.10
CA PHE A 49 9.40 18.50 -8.81
C PHE A 49 10.13 18.08 -10.10
N ASP A 50 10.51 19.03 -10.95
CA ASP A 50 11.21 18.77 -12.22
C ASP A 50 12.58 18.08 -12.02
N ARG A 51 13.28 18.38 -10.92
CA ARG A 51 14.55 17.71 -10.60
C ARG A 51 14.33 16.27 -10.16
N LEU A 52 13.34 16.03 -9.30
CA LEU A 52 13.00 14.70 -8.81
C LEU A 52 12.47 13.82 -9.96
N ASP A 53 11.61 14.36 -10.82
CA ASP A 53 11.09 13.64 -11.98
C ASP A 53 12.25 13.17 -12.90
N ARG A 54 13.15 14.09 -13.25
CA ARG A 54 14.35 13.76 -14.04
C ARG A 54 15.29 12.77 -13.33
N MET A 55 15.40 12.85 -12.02
CA MET A 55 16.20 11.92 -11.24
C MET A 55 15.60 10.50 -11.30
N HIS A 56 14.27 10.37 -11.11
CA HIS A 56 13.60 9.08 -11.20
C HIS A 56 13.70 8.48 -12.60
N ALA A 57 13.49 9.29 -13.66
CA ALA A 57 13.66 8.84 -15.04
C ALA A 57 15.07 8.30 -15.31
N ARG A 58 16.11 9.03 -14.92
CA ARG A 58 17.51 8.58 -15.06
C ARG A 58 17.81 7.32 -14.24
N PHE A 59 17.26 7.23 -13.03
CA PHE A 59 17.46 6.04 -12.21
C PHE A 59 16.96 4.77 -12.90
N VAL A 60 15.78 4.83 -13.53
CA VAL A 60 15.21 3.71 -14.28
C VAL A 60 16.08 3.39 -15.52
N GLU A 61 16.55 4.42 -16.26
CA GLU A 61 17.46 4.23 -17.40
C GLU A 61 18.77 3.51 -16.97
N ASP A 62 19.36 3.91 -15.84
CA ASP A 62 20.59 3.32 -15.32
C ASP A 62 20.36 1.94 -14.65
N HIS A 63 19.14 1.67 -14.21
CA HIS A 63 18.77 0.47 -13.45
C HIS A 63 17.45 -0.17 -13.96
N PRO A 64 17.39 -0.66 -15.20
CA PRO A 64 16.14 -1.13 -15.83
C PRO A 64 15.46 -2.30 -15.09
N ALA A 65 16.19 -3.04 -14.26
CA ALA A 65 15.61 -4.08 -13.40
C ALA A 65 14.68 -3.52 -12.31
N TRP A 66 14.70 -2.21 -12.08
CA TRP A 66 13.87 -1.50 -11.09
C TRP A 66 12.78 -0.64 -11.73
N GLU A 67 12.60 -0.73 -13.05
CA GLU A 67 11.46 -0.11 -13.72
C GLU A 67 10.16 -0.62 -13.10
N ASP A 68 9.22 0.28 -12.82
CA ASP A 68 7.93 0.01 -12.15
C ASP A 68 8.04 -0.76 -10.82
N ARG A 69 9.17 -0.59 -10.11
CA ARG A 69 9.42 -1.27 -8.84
C ARG A 69 9.95 -0.35 -7.73
N ILE A 70 9.89 0.94 -7.95
CA ILE A 70 10.23 1.95 -6.94
C ILE A 70 8.99 2.78 -6.66
N GLU A 71 8.57 2.81 -5.41
CA GLU A 71 7.55 3.72 -4.92
C GLU A 71 8.18 4.71 -3.95
N VAL A 72 8.04 6.01 -4.22
CA VAL A 72 8.51 7.06 -3.33
C VAL A 72 7.43 8.11 -3.15
N ALA A 73 7.07 8.39 -1.90
CA ALA A 73 6.25 9.54 -1.56
C ALA A 73 7.12 10.63 -0.92
N TYR A 74 7.14 11.82 -1.53
CA TYR A 74 7.77 13.03 -0.99
C TYR A 74 6.71 13.82 -0.25
N VAL A 75 6.83 13.89 1.06
CA VAL A 75 5.80 14.37 1.96
C VAL A 75 6.31 15.57 2.76
N PRO A 76 5.67 16.74 2.64
CA PRO A 76 5.99 17.88 3.50
C PRO A 76 5.79 17.52 4.98
N ALA A 77 6.74 17.89 5.84
CA ALA A 77 6.66 17.60 7.27
C ALA A 77 5.33 18.08 7.92
N PRO A 78 4.76 19.24 7.56
CA PRO A 78 3.44 19.65 8.06
C PRO A 78 2.32 18.67 7.71
N ALA A 79 2.35 18.02 6.54
CA ALA A 79 1.34 17.05 6.13
C ALA A 79 1.27 15.84 7.08
N LEU A 80 2.43 15.40 7.61
CA LEU A 80 2.50 14.31 8.59
C LEU A 80 1.90 14.66 9.96
N TRP A 81 1.81 15.95 10.30
CA TRP A 81 1.20 16.39 11.55
C TRP A 81 -0.29 16.68 11.41
N ASN A 82 -0.70 17.18 10.23
CA ASN A 82 -2.03 17.71 9.99
C ASN A 82 -2.97 16.73 9.27
N PHE A 83 -2.53 15.53 8.89
CA PHE A 83 -3.26 14.60 8.03
C PHE A 83 -4.68 14.26 8.51
N ARG A 84 -4.98 14.41 9.80
CA ARG A 84 -6.33 14.14 10.36
C ARG A 84 -7.35 15.20 9.99
N THR A 85 -6.90 16.43 9.72
CA THR A 85 -7.77 17.61 9.55
C THR A 85 -7.54 18.34 8.24
N GLN A 86 -6.42 18.11 7.59
CA GLN A 86 -6.02 18.77 6.35
C GLN A 86 -5.58 17.74 5.32
N THR A 87 -5.80 18.11 4.07
CA THR A 87 -5.28 17.38 2.92
C THR A 87 -4.21 18.24 2.27
N GLU A 88 -3.02 17.68 2.15
CA GLU A 88 -1.85 18.38 1.60
C GLU A 88 -1.43 17.74 0.28
N GLN A 89 -0.71 18.50 -0.54
CA GLN A 89 -0.11 17.95 -1.76
C GLN A 89 1.17 17.20 -1.43
N ILE A 90 1.30 16.00 -1.94
CA ILE A 90 2.52 15.20 -1.91
C ILE A 90 2.95 14.89 -3.35
N ALA A 91 4.23 14.67 -3.59
CA ALA A 91 4.71 14.20 -4.88
C ALA A 91 5.00 12.70 -4.78
N VAL A 92 4.54 11.91 -5.76
CA VAL A 92 4.60 10.45 -5.71
C VAL A 92 5.07 9.89 -7.04
N VAL A 93 5.96 8.90 -7.00
CA VAL A 93 6.15 7.94 -8.07
C VAL A 93 5.69 6.57 -7.56
N SER A 94 4.88 5.88 -8.34
CA SER A 94 4.35 4.55 -8.04
C SER A 94 4.45 3.65 -9.26
N PRO A 95 4.52 2.32 -9.10
CA PRO A 95 4.54 1.39 -10.22
C PRO A 95 3.38 1.63 -11.21
N GLY A 96 3.72 1.78 -12.48
CA GLY A 96 2.75 2.04 -13.57
C GLY A 96 2.20 3.46 -13.63
N GLU A 97 2.66 4.38 -12.77
CA GLU A 97 2.25 5.79 -12.77
C GLU A 97 3.47 6.71 -12.94
N PRO A 98 3.36 7.80 -13.73
CA PRO A 98 4.43 8.78 -13.80
C PRO A 98 4.57 9.51 -12.46
N PHE A 99 5.69 10.21 -12.27
CA PHE A 99 5.84 11.11 -11.12
C PHE A 99 4.77 12.21 -11.18
N HIS A 100 4.00 12.39 -10.12
CA HIS A 100 2.87 13.30 -10.09
C HIS A 100 2.58 13.85 -8.70
N LEU A 101 1.82 14.93 -8.64
CA LEU A 101 1.28 15.46 -7.40
C LEU A 101 -0.04 14.79 -7.06
N LYS A 102 -0.21 14.45 -5.78
CA LYS A 102 -1.40 13.78 -5.26
C LYS A 102 -1.81 14.41 -3.93
N ALA A 103 -3.10 14.51 -3.71
CA ALA A 103 -3.64 14.90 -2.42
C ALA A 103 -3.50 13.75 -1.43
N ALA A 104 -3.05 14.03 -0.22
CA ALA A 104 -2.91 13.07 0.86
C ALA A 104 -3.37 13.68 2.19
N GLY A 105 -4.16 12.95 2.92
CA GLY A 105 -4.69 13.32 4.23
C GLY A 105 -4.97 12.08 5.06
N LYS A 106 -6.16 11.99 5.65
CA LYS A 106 -6.60 10.82 6.44
C LYS A 106 -6.57 9.52 5.63
N ASP A 107 -6.77 9.57 4.33
CA ASP A 107 -6.71 8.43 3.40
C ASP A 107 -5.33 7.77 3.32
N TRP A 108 -4.28 8.48 3.75
CA TRP A 108 -2.91 7.95 3.83
C TRP A 108 -2.53 7.43 5.23
N LEU A 109 -3.46 7.43 6.19
CA LEU A 109 -3.18 7.03 7.57
C LEU A 109 -2.54 5.65 7.69
N ILE A 110 -2.94 4.69 6.86
CA ILE A 110 -2.36 3.34 6.86
C ILE A 110 -0.86 3.41 6.53
N ASN A 111 -0.47 4.20 5.53
CA ASN A 111 0.94 4.38 5.16
C ASN A 111 1.73 5.08 6.29
N TRP A 112 1.14 6.15 6.87
CA TRP A 112 1.78 6.84 8.01
C TRP A 112 1.99 5.92 9.21
N TYR A 113 0.98 5.11 9.54
CA TYR A 113 1.07 4.12 10.61
C TYR A 113 2.19 3.11 10.34
N MET A 114 2.27 2.59 9.11
CA MET A 114 3.29 1.62 8.73
C MET A 114 4.70 2.19 8.83
N VAL A 115 4.92 3.38 8.29
CA VAL A 115 6.24 4.04 8.41
C VAL A 115 6.59 4.29 9.87
N ARG A 116 5.64 4.79 10.67
CA ARG A 116 5.85 5.12 12.07
C ARG A 116 6.18 3.91 12.94
N GLU A 117 5.50 2.78 12.72
CA GLU A 117 5.63 1.60 13.59
C GLU A 117 6.72 0.63 13.14
N VAL A 118 6.91 0.45 11.84
CA VAL A 118 7.85 -0.55 11.30
C VAL A 118 8.85 0.02 10.29
N GLY A 119 8.75 1.29 9.93
CA GLY A 119 9.68 1.93 8.99
C GLY A 119 11.12 1.95 9.50
N VAL A 120 12.06 1.65 8.62
CA VAL A 120 13.50 1.70 8.90
C VAL A 120 14.06 3.02 8.40
N THR A 121 14.75 3.73 9.27
CA THR A 121 15.38 5.02 8.94
C THR A 121 16.61 4.80 8.07
N LEU A 122 16.63 5.39 6.88
CA LEU A 122 17.81 5.47 6.00
C LEU A 122 18.62 6.74 6.26
N CYS A 123 17.94 7.87 6.50
CA CYS A 123 18.55 9.10 7.00
C CYS A 123 17.53 9.95 7.78
N GLY A 124 18.02 10.90 8.57
CA GLY A 124 17.20 11.77 9.41
C GLY A 124 16.83 11.17 10.78
N PRO A 125 15.90 11.81 11.50
CA PRO A 125 15.43 11.34 12.80
C PRO A 125 14.53 10.10 12.66
N PRO A 126 14.28 9.34 13.75
CA PRO A 126 13.35 8.22 13.71
C PRO A 126 11.93 8.68 13.33
N PRO A 127 11.12 7.87 12.62
CA PRO A 127 9.79 8.27 12.13
C PRO A 127 8.88 8.83 13.23
N ARG A 128 8.97 8.28 14.43
CA ARG A 128 8.18 8.71 15.61
C ARG A 128 8.45 10.13 16.07
N ALA A 129 9.58 10.71 15.68
CA ALA A 129 9.90 12.12 15.97
C ALA A 129 9.25 13.09 14.98
N LEU A 130 8.87 12.61 13.78
CA LEU A 130 8.28 13.41 12.71
C LEU A 130 6.76 13.26 12.57
N MET A 131 6.17 12.27 13.23
CA MET A 131 4.73 11.96 13.11
C MET A 131 4.08 11.90 14.48
N PRO A 132 2.85 12.41 14.64
CA PRO A 132 2.08 12.22 15.85
C PRO A 132 1.80 10.73 16.10
N GLU A 133 1.43 10.41 17.32
CA GLU A 133 0.96 9.07 17.63
C GLU A 133 -0.31 8.74 16.83
N ILE A 134 -0.32 7.56 16.24
CA ILE A 134 -1.49 6.96 15.59
C ILE A 134 -1.85 5.73 16.41
N SER A 135 -3.02 5.75 17.02
CA SER A 135 -3.46 4.64 17.85
C SER A 135 -3.81 3.41 16.99
N GLN A 136 -3.72 2.24 17.62
CA GLN A 136 -4.16 1.00 16.98
C GLN A 136 -5.62 1.08 16.53
N SER A 137 -6.50 1.71 17.29
CA SER A 137 -7.90 1.88 16.93
C SER A 137 -8.09 2.77 15.71
N GLU A 138 -7.34 3.88 15.56
CA GLU A 138 -7.36 4.70 14.35
C GLU A 138 -6.88 3.93 13.12
N PHE A 139 -5.83 3.12 13.30
CA PHE A 139 -5.30 2.29 12.22
C PHE A 139 -6.33 1.24 11.76
N VAL A 140 -6.96 0.51 12.70
CA VAL A 140 -7.99 -0.48 12.38
C VAL A 140 -9.18 0.19 11.69
N GLU A 141 -9.62 1.36 12.16
CA GLU A 141 -10.72 2.09 11.55
C GLU A 141 -10.40 2.53 10.10
N ALA A 142 -9.19 3.03 9.85
CA ALA A 142 -8.76 3.35 8.49
C ALA A 142 -8.74 2.12 7.58
N VAL A 143 -8.35 0.96 8.10
CA VAL A 143 -8.40 -0.31 7.35
C VAL A 143 -9.84 -0.72 7.04
N ARG A 144 -10.78 -0.51 7.94
CA ARG A 144 -12.22 -0.73 7.70
C ARG A 144 -12.78 0.20 6.63
N GLU A 145 -12.48 1.50 6.72
CA GLU A 145 -12.87 2.49 5.71
C GLU A 145 -12.32 2.10 4.32
N GLN A 146 -11.05 1.68 4.24
CA GLN A 146 -10.45 1.21 2.99
C GLN A 146 -11.10 -0.08 2.47
N ALA A 147 -11.41 -1.04 3.35
CA ALA A 147 -12.09 -2.28 2.97
C ALA A 147 -13.48 -2.00 2.37
N GLU A 148 -14.22 -1.03 2.90
CA GLU A 148 -15.50 -0.61 2.34
C GLU A 148 -15.34 0.00 0.94
N ALA A 149 -14.34 0.87 0.73
CA ALA A 149 -14.06 1.48 -0.56
C ALA A 149 -13.65 0.44 -1.63
N TRP A 150 -13.07 -0.68 -1.23
CA TRP A 150 -12.73 -1.77 -2.15
C TRP A 150 -13.95 -2.39 -2.85
N LYS A 151 -15.16 -2.29 -2.30
CA LYS A 151 -16.39 -2.77 -2.97
C LYS A 151 -16.65 -2.05 -4.31
N GLU A 152 -16.24 -0.79 -4.41
CA GLU A 152 -16.32 -0.02 -5.67
C GLU A 152 -15.09 -0.23 -6.54
N TRP A 153 -13.89 -0.22 -5.94
CA TRP A 153 -12.63 -0.29 -6.69
C TRP A 153 -12.44 -1.63 -7.40
N VAL A 154 -12.90 -2.72 -6.79
CA VAL A 154 -12.74 -4.08 -7.35
C VAL A 154 -13.31 -4.22 -8.76
N CYS A 155 -14.36 -3.47 -9.11
CA CYS A 155 -14.97 -3.51 -10.44
C CYS A 155 -14.02 -3.05 -11.57
N LYS A 156 -12.92 -2.37 -11.22
CA LYS A 156 -11.89 -1.88 -12.14
C LYS A 156 -10.72 -2.86 -12.29
N MET A 157 -10.65 -3.91 -11.47
CA MET A 157 -9.54 -4.88 -11.42
C MET A 157 -9.66 -5.91 -12.55
N ARG A 158 -9.33 -5.51 -13.79
CA ARG A 158 -9.56 -6.31 -15.00
C ARG A 158 -8.56 -7.43 -15.20
N THR A 159 -7.34 -7.29 -14.71
CA THR A 159 -6.26 -8.25 -14.93
C THR A 159 -6.13 -9.19 -13.73
N PRO A 160 -5.64 -10.42 -13.92
CA PRO A 160 -5.40 -11.37 -12.83
C PRO A 160 -4.47 -10.82 -11.74
N GLY A 161 -3.46 -10.05 -12.11
CA GLY A 161 -2.56 -9.38 -11.15
C GLY A 161 -3.30 -8.37 -10.26
N ALA A 162 -4.16 -7.51 -10.86
CA ALA A 162 -4.97 -6.56 -10.13
C ALA A 162 -6.02 -7.25 -9.23
N GLN A 163 -6.63 -8.36 -9.71
CA GLN A 163 -7.55 -9.17 -8.93
C GLN A 163 -6.84 -9.82 -7.73
N SER A 164 -5.65 -10.38 -7.95
CA SER A 164 -4.83 -10.96 -6.89
C SER A 164 -4.43 -9.92 -5.84
N TYR A 165 -4.09 -8.71 -6.29
CA TYR A 165 -3.81 -7.59 -5.40
C TYR A 165 -5.03 -7.26 -4.52
N ALA A 166 -6.24 -7.19 -5.09
CA ALA A 166 -7.48 -6.95 -4.35
C ALA A 166 -7.73 -8.04 -3.30
N VAL A 167 -7.64 -9.33 -3.69
CA VAL A 167 -7.85 -10.47 -2.79
C VAL A 167 -6.87 -10.41 -1.61
N LEU A 168 -5.58 -10.22 -1.87
CA LEU A 168 -4.57 -10.22 -0.82
C LEU A 168 -4.63 -8.97 0.07
N THR A 169 -5.07 -7.84 -0.48
CA THR A 169 -5.35 -6.64 0.31
C THR A 169 -6.49 -6.87 1.29
N LEU A 170 -7.59 -7.49 0.84
CA LEU A 170 -8.71 -7.82 1.73
C LEU A 170 -8.36 -8.90 2.76
N CYS A 171 -7.49 -9.87 2.43
CA CYS A 171 -6.95 -10.79 3.43
C CYS A 171 -6.19 -10.05 4.54
N ARG A 172 -5.36 -9.05 4.17
CA ARG A 172 -4.63 -8.20 5.14
C ARG A 172 -5.58 -7.36 5.97
N ALA A 173 -6.60 -6.77 5.34
CA ALA A 173 -7.61 -5.98 6.03
C ALA A 173 -8.36 -6.80 7.08
N LEU A 174 -8.81 -8.01 6.71
CA LEU A 174 -9.50 -8.91 7.62
C LEU A 174 -8.60 -9.38 8.77
N TYR A 175 -7.32 -9.68 8.48
CA TYR A 175 -6.35 -10.02 9.52
C TYR A 175 -6.16 -8.85 10.50
N THR A 176 -6.04 -7.63 9.97
CA THR A 176 -5.86 -6.43 10.78
C THR A 176 -7.09 -6.16 11.64
N ASP A 177 -8.27 -6.26 11.08
CA ASP A 177 -9.54 -6.09 11.81
C ASP A 177 -9.66 -7.09 12.97
N THR A 178 -9.30 -8.36 12.72
CA THR A 178 -9.40 -9.44 13.71
C THR A 178 -8.34 -9.34 14.81
N HIS A 179 -7.10 -8.94 14.48
CA HIS A 179 -5.97 -9.03 15.40
C HIS A 179 -5.44 -7.67 15.86
N GLY A 180 -5.95 -6.56 15.31
CA GLY A 180 -5.51 -5.21 15.63
C GLY A 180 -4.10 -4.85 15.12
N LYS A 181 -3.47 -5.71 14.32
CA LYS A 181 -2.10 -5.51 13.81
C LYS A 181 -1.96 -5.95 12.37
N GLN A 182 -1.04 -5.32 11.66
CA GLN A 182 -0.74 -5.68 10.29
C GLN A 182 0.02 -7.01 10.18
N ALA A 183 -0.25 -7.73 9.10
CA ALA A 183 0.52 -8.89 8.65
C ALA A 183 1.08 -8.66 7.25
N SER A 184 2.09 -9.43 6.87
CA SER A 184 2.55 -9.50 5.50
C SER A 184 1.48 -10.13 4.58
N LYS A 185 1.57 -9.90 3.26
CA LYS A 185 0.62 -10.50 2.29
C LYS A 185 0.56 -12.02 2.43
N LYS A 186 1.73 -12.69 2.56
CA LYS A 186 1.81 -14.16 2.73
C LYS A 186 1.19 -14.63 4.04
N GLN A 187 1.51 -13.97 5.14
CA GLN A 187 0.99 -14.33 6.46
C GLN A 187 -0.53 -14.17 6.51
N ALA A 188 -1.05 -13.04 6.02
CA ALA A 188 -2.48 -12.78 6.00
C ALA A 188 -3.23 -13.76 5.08
N ALA A 189 -2.69 -14.08 3.89
CA ALA A 189 -3.28 -15.04 2.99
C ALA A 189 -3.32 -16.45 3.58
N LEU A 190 -2.24 -16.90 4.22
CA LEU A 190 -2.19 -18.20 4.87
C LEU A 190 -3.25 -18.31 5.99
N TRP A 191 -3.36 -17.29 6.83
CA TRP A 191 -4.36 -17.22 7.88
C TRP A 191 -5.78 -17.16 7.31
N ALA A 192 -6.03 -16.29 6.32
CA ALA A 192 -7.34 -16.12 5.71
C ALA A 192 -7.85 -17.40 5.03
N ARG A 193 -6.98 -18.22 4.42
CA ARG A 193 -7.35 -19.53 3.86
C ARG A 193 -7.91 -20.50 4.90
N ALA A 194 -7.38 -20.47 6.10
CA ALA A 194 -7.91 -21.30 7.19
C ALA A 194 -9.19 -20.71 7.80
N TYR A 195 -9.28 -19.39 7.85
CA TYR A 195 -10.41 -18.66 8.42
C TYR A 195 -11.65 -18.63 7.49
N LEU A 196 -11.41 -18.61 6.17
CA LEU A 196 -12.43 -18.54 5.11
C LEU A 196 -12.28 -19.76 4.16
N PRO A 197 -12.61 -21.00 4.59
CA PRO A 197 -12.38 -22.19 3.78
C PRO A 197 -13.09 -22.16 2.42
N GLN A 198 -14.24 -21.48 2.30
CA GLN A 198 -14.98 -21.31 1.04
C GLN A 198 -14.21 -20.47 0.01
N TRP A 199 -13.29 -19.60 0.44
CA TRP A 199 -12.45 -18.75 -0.40
C TRP A 199 -11.01 -19.25 -0.52
N ALA A 200 -10.68 -20.38 0.12
CA ALA A 200 -9.32 -20.90 0.13
C ALA A 200 -8.72 -21.13 -1.28
N PRO A 201 -9.47 -21.64 -2.29
CA PRO A 201 -8.93 -21.79 -3.65
C PRO A 201 -8.57 -20.44 -4.29
N LEU A 202 -9.44 -19.43 -4.20
CA LEU A 202 -9.18 -18.10 -4.75
C LEU A 202 -7.97 -17.43 -4.09
N ILE A 203 -7.87 -17.48 -2.76
CA ILE A 203 -6.75 -16.91 -2.01
C ILE A 203 -5.44 -17.61 -2.37
N GLN A 204 -5.48 -18.94 -2.54
CA GLN A 204 -4.31 -19.69 -2.98
C GLN A 204 -3.87 -19.31 -4.38
N GLN A 205 -4.80 -19.22 -5.33
CA GLN A 205 -4.52 -18.80 -6.70
C GLN A 205 -3.93 -17.39 -6.73
N SER A 206 -4.52 -16.44 -5.98
CA SER A 206 -4.01 -15.08 -5.87
C SER A 206 -2.59 -15.02 -5.29
N SER A 207 -2.26 -15.89 -4.35
CA SER A 207 -0.90 -16.00 -3.81
C SER A 207 0.11 -16.53 -4.84
N LEU A 208 -0.29 -17.48 -5.68
CA LEU A 208 0.52 -18.02 -6.77
C LEU A 208 0.72 -16.99 -7.89
N TRP A 209 -0.31 -16.23 -8.22
CA TRP A 209 -0.23 -15.16 -9.22
C TRP A 209 0.83 -14.11 -8.90
N LEU A 210 1.00 -13.76 -7.63
CA LEU A 210 2.11 -12.90 -7.21
C LEU A 210 3.47 -13.60 -7.40
N SER A 211 3.50 -14.94 -7.50
CA SER A 211 4.73 -15.72 -7.63
C SER A 211 5.06 -16.16 -9.07
N GLU A 212 4.15 -16.05 -10.02
CA GLU A 212 4.34 -16.49 -11.42
C GLU A 212 4.35 -15.31 -12.38
N SER A 213 5.31 -15.33 -13.34
CA SER A 213 5.37 -14.34 -14.43
C SER A 213 4.36 -14.76 -15.51
N GLN A 214 3.08 -14.47 -15.33
CA GLN A 214 2.09 -14.68 -16.39
C GLN A 214 1.67 -13.33 -16.98
N ASP A 215 1.15 -13.35 -18.22
CA ASP A 215 0.68 -12.15 -18.93
C ASP A 215 -0.24 -11.30 -18.07
N LYS A 216 0.32 -10.22 -17.54
CA LYS A 216 -0.36 -9.31 -16.60
C LYS A 216 -1.51 -8.52 -17.25
N GLU A 217 -1.64 -8.57 -18.58
CA GLU A 217 -2.53 -7.70 -19.39
C GLU A 217 -3.81 -8.37 -19.89
N ALA A 218 -3.96 -9.68 -19.77
CA ALA A 218 -5.17 -10.35 -20.23
C ALA A 218 -6.40 -9.97 -19.39
N ASP A 219 -7.48 -9.54 -20.06
CA ASP A 219 -8.78 -9.25 -19.41
C ASP A 219 -9.42 -10.57 -18.93
N ASP A 220 -9.50 -10.76 -17.61
CA ASP A 220 -10.11 -11.94 -16.98
C ASP A 220 -11.48 -11.59 -16.36
N LYS A 221 -12.53 -11.69 -17.16
CA LYS A 221 -13.90 -11.40 -16.73
C LYS A 221 -14.47 -12.46 -15.78
N ALA A 222 -14.05 -13.69 -15.89
CA ALA A 222 -14.56 -14.77 -15.05
C ALA A 222 -13.97 -14.66 -13.62
N GLY A 223 -12.67 -14.48 -13.53
CA GLY A 223 -11.98 -14.23 -12.26
C GLY A 223 -12.45 -12.94 -11.58
N LEU A 224 -12.77 -11.89 -12.37
CA LEU A 224 -13.32 -10.65 -11.82
C LEU A 224 -14.62 -10.88 -11.06
N GLN A 225 -15.55 -11.69 -11.59
CA GLN A 225 -16.83 -11.95 -10.89
C GLN A 225 -16.62 -12.67 -9.55
N GLU A 226 -15.68 -13.60 -9.49
CA GLU A 226 -15.33 -14.29 -8.25
C GLU A 226 -14.63 -13.35 -7.27
N THR A 227 -13.69 -12.55 -7.75
CA THR A 227 -13.00 -11.51 -6.96
C THR A 227 -13.97 -10.49 -6.38
N VAL A 228 -14.94 -10.01 -7.17
CA VAL A 228 -15.98 -9.09 -6.69
C VAL A 228 -16.78 -9.71 -5.54
N ARG A 229 -17.23 -10.97 -5.69
CA ARG A 229 -17.95 -11.66 -4.61
C ARG A 229 -17.12 -11.81 -3.35
N PHE A 230 -15.84 -12.16 -3.50
CA PHE A 230 -14.91 -12.25 -2.38
C PHE A 230 -14.75 -10.92 -1.65
N VAL A 231 -14.51 -9.83 -2.41
CA VAL A 231 -14.31 -8.49 -1.83
C VAL A 231 -15.56 -8.04 -1.07
N HIS A 232 -16.74 -8.24 -1.64
CA HIS A 232 -18.01 -7.88 -0.97
C HIS A 232 -18.26 -8.72 0.29
N ASP A 233 -18.00 -10.04 0.27
CA ASP A 233 -18.14 -10.89 1.46
C ASP A 233 -17.17 -10.45 2.56
N VAL A 234 -15.87 -10.29 2.22
CA VAL A 234 -14.85 -9.97 3.22
C VAL A 234 -15.02 -8.54 3.76
N ALA A 235 -15.25 -7.56 2.89
CA ALA A 235 -15.50 -6.18 3.34
C ALA A 235 -16.75 -6.11 4.22
N GLY A 236 -17.83 -6.83 3.86
CA GLY A 236 -19.05 -6.93 4.68
C GLY A 236 -18.78 -7.50 6.08
N ARG A 237 -17.91 -8.49 6.21
CA ARG A 237 -17.49 -9.04 7.52
C ARG A 237 -16.70 -8.03 8.35
N ILE A 238 -15.77 -7.30 7.72
CA ILE A 238 -14.95 -6.26 8.36
C ILE A 238 -15.83 -5.11 8.88
N THR A 239 -16.83 -4.69 8.10
CA THR A 239 -17.68 -3.53 8.44
C THR A 239 -18.96 -3.90 9.21
N GLY A 240 -19.19 -5.19 9.47
CA GLY A 240 -20.38 -5.67 10.16
C GLY A 240 -21.68 -5.58 9.33
N THR A 241 -21.55 -5.36 8.01
CA THR A 241 -22.69 -5.29 7.07
C THR A 241 -22.94 -6.61 6.32
N GLY A 242 -22.11 -7.63 6.57
CA GLY A 242 -22.28 -8.97 6.01
C GLY A 242 -23.43 -9.71 6.70
N GLU A 243 -24.31 -10.32 5.92
CA GLU A 243 -25.31 -11.25 6.44
C GLU A 243 -24.58 -12.38 7.19
N SER A 244 -24.84 -12.52 8.49
CA SER A 244 -24.40 -13.67 9.26
C SER A 244 -25.11 -14.91 8.71
N ALA A 245 -24.41 -15.71 7.91
CA ALA A 245 -24.86 -17.05 7.53
C ALA A 245 -24.73 -17.99 8.75
N SER A 246 -25.54 -17.75 9.78
CA SER A 246 -25.72 -18.65 10.91
C SER A 246 -27.14 -18.57 11.42
N ASP A 247 -28.10 -19.09 10.64
CA ASP A 247 -29.38 -19.60 11.15
C ASP A 247 -30.06 -20.48 10.07
N ALA A 248 -29.42 -21.61 9.77
CA ALA A 248 -30.03 -22.71 9.05
C ALA A 248 -29.60 -24.01 9.69
N SER A 249 -30.01 -24.21 10.94
CA SER A 249 -30.08 -25.53 11.59
C SER A 249 -31.14 -25.45 12.66
N GLY A 250 -32.38 -25.58 12.22
CA GLY A 250 -33.55 -25.91 13.00
C GLY A 250 -34.08 -27.26 12.56
#